data_bd2cd6e145cc2bba6287a9be25a9224c
#
_entry.id   bd2cd6e145cc2bba6287a9be25a9224c
#
_cell.length_a   1.000
_cell.length_b   1.000
_cell.length_c   1.000
_cell.angle_alpha   90.00
_cell.angle_beta   90.00
_cell.angle_gamma   90.00
#
_symmetry.space_group_name_H-M   'P 1'
#
loop_
_entity.id
_entity.type
_entity.pdbx_description
1 polymer ?
#
loop_
_entity_poly.entity_id
_entity_poly.type
_entity_poly.pdbx_seq_one_letter_code
_entity_poly.pdbx_strand_id
1 'polypeptide(L)'
;MDKIAVFWGPDKDFDNAIKDLSSSKRLIDVLDIIDEKIVSVKTDTKTKDNSDENKPVIIENLVIRTDDYSILTAGALSSIANTVLNSPRIEIGNLWLQNPPLAAYRSITSCFDASIIEEHKHRYKSITESILRKLVENYDDAVVGQSKVMKHILPALYSQHRNARKRPVVLLFLGDSGIGKTETAKYISDVLGERLVRIQCSMQQTNIAYQYIFGGEHNQNSMARDLIRRTSNVILLDEFDKVHPQFYNAFYQMFDEGKYVDSSYEVDVSKCVFICTSNFQSRTEAEKQLGKPILSRFSEVVIFEPLSAESKMRIVDNALEIYISQLSKADRKIMEEKNGTKSIRAEFENVIKRGGGYGNIRMLKNDIENAINYKMLEWKGIL
;
A
#
# COMPACT_ATOMS: atom_id res chain seq x y z
N MET A 1 -0.27 -23.94 -26.73
CA MET A 1 0.20 -22.89 -25.77
C MET A 1 1.68 -23.06 -25.62
N ASP A 2 2.44 -22.00 -25.93
CA ASP A 2 3.91 -22.07 -26.00
C ASP A 2 4.55 -21.64 -24.68
N LYS A 3 3.90 -20.67 -23.99
CA LYS A 3 4.44 -20.10 -22.76
C LYS A 3 3.29 -19.63 -21.83
N ILE A 4 3.51 -19.83 -20.53
CA ILE A 4 2.68 -19.29 -19.46
C ILE A 4 3.58 -18.46 -18.54
N ALA A 5 3.44 -17.12 -18.57
CA ALA A 5 4.19 -16.20 -17.73
C ALA A 5 3.34 -15.75 -16.55
N VAL A 6 3.75 -16.08 -15.33
CA VAL A 6 3.06 -15.72 -14.08
C VAL A 6 3.85 -14.65 -13.36
N PHE A 7 3.22 -13.49 -13.14
CA PHE A 7 3.83 -12.34 -12.47
C PHE A 7 3.21 -12.14 -11.09
N TRP A 8 4.06 -12.07 -10.08
CA TRP A 8 3.69 -11.79 -8.69
C TRP A 8 4.24 -10.43 -8.28
N GLY A 9 3.37 -9.44 -8.08
CA GLY A 9 3.79 -8.11 -7.69
C GLY A 9 2.90 -6.98 -8.20
N PRO A 10 3.42 -5.72 -8.19
CA PRO A 10 2.68 -4.52 -8.53
C PRO A 10 2.37 -4.43 -10.03
N ASP A 11 1.32 -3.67 -10.35
CA ASP A 11 0.82 -3.48 -11.72
C ASP A 11 1.90 -2.94 -12.67
N LYS A 12 2.73 -2.02 -12.20
CA LYS A 12 3.78 -1.40 -13.01
C LYS A 12 4.77 -2.42 -13.61
N ASP A 13 5.12 -3.46 -12.87
CA ASP A 13 6.06 -4.48 -13.37
C ASP A 13 5.40 -5.33 -14.45
N PHE A 14 4.15 -5.70 -14.23
CA PHE A 14 3.37 -6.42 -15.22
C PHE A 14 3.15 -5.59 -16.48
N ASP A 15 2.79 -4.31 -16.34
CA ASP A 15 2.64 -3.39 -17.48
C ASP A 15 3.93 -3.28 -18.30
N ASN A 16 5.07 -3.23 -17.64
CA ASN A 16 6.37 -3.20 -18.32
C ASN A 16 6.66 -4.51 -19.07
N ALA A 17 6.24 -5.64 -18.54
CA ALA A 17 6.47 -6.95 -19.16
C ALA A 17 5.61 -7.18 -20.42
N ILE A 18 4.41 -6.60 -20.47
CA ILE A 18 3.47 -6.76 -21.58
C ILE A 18 3.44 -5.62 -22.58
N LYS A 19 4.19 -4.52 -22.34
CA LYS A 19 4.12 -3.27 -23.14
C LYS A 19 4.44 -3.46 -24.63
N ASP A 20 5.32 -4.41 -24.95
CA ASP A 20 5.81 -4.65 -26.31
C ASP A 20 5.08 -5.82 -27.03
N LEU A 21 3.98 -6.32 -26.45
CA LEU A 21 3.18 -7.38 -27.09
C LEU A 21 2.45 -6.84 -28.31
N SER A 22 2.68 -7.47 -29.45
CA SER A 22 2.16 -7.04 -30.77
C SER A 22 0.64 -7.18 -30.89
N SER A 23 0.07 -8.25 -30.31
CA SER A 23 -1.36 -8.55 -30.34
C SER A 23 -1.76 -9.19 -29.01
N SER A 24 -2.64 -8.54 -28.28
CA SER A 24 -3.12 -9.09 -27.01
C SER A 24 -4.64 -8.95 -26.86
N LYS A 25 -5.25 -9.94 -26.24
CA LYS A 25 -6.66 -9.92 -25.80
C LYS A 25 -6.74 -10.05 -24.28
N ARG A 26 -7.75 -9.42 -23.69
CA ARG A 26 -8.06 -9.57 -22.27
C ARG A 26 -9.01 -10.74 -22.05
N LEU A 27 -9.11 -11.17 -20.78
CA LEU A 27 -10.00 -12.27 -20.40
C LEU A 27 -11.45 -12.04 -20.85
N ILE A 28 -11.97 -10.81 -20.70
CA ILE A 28 -13.34 -10.47 -21.12
C ILE A 28 -13.55 -10.70 -22.61
N ASP A 29 -12.61 -10.26 -23.44
CA ASP A 29 -12.69 -10.42 -24.90
C ASP A 29 -12.77 -11.89 -25.30
N VAL A 30 -12.07 -12.74 -24.54
CA VAL A 30 -12.04 -14.20 -24.78
C VAL A 30 -13.33 -14.86 -24.34
N LEU A 31 -13.91 -14.43 -23.22
CA LEU A 31 -15.21 -14.93 -22.77
C LEU A 31 -16.30 -14.58 -23.76
N ASP A 32 -16.32 -13.35 -24.29
CA ASP A 32 -17.26 -12.91 -25.32
C ASP A 32 -17.15 -13.79 -26.60
N ILE A 33 -15.91 -14.06 -27.05
CA ILE A 33 -15.68 -14.96 -28.20
C ILE A 33 -16.23 -16.37 -27.94
N ILE A 34 -16.03 -16.90 -26.73
CA ILE A 34 -16.52 -18.23 -26.36
C ILE A 34 -18.07 -18.24 -26.36
N ASP A 35 -18.69 -17.20 -25.80
CA ASP A 35 -20.15 -17.10 -25.66
C ASP A 35 -20.83 -16.87 -27.02
N GLU A 36 -20.31 -16.00 -27.87
CA GLU A 36 -20.82 -15.78 -29.23
C GLU A 36 -20.83 -17.09 -30.05
N LYS A 37 -19.76 -17.87 -29.96
CA LYS A 37 -19.70 -19.19 -30.63
C LYS A 37 -20.62 -20.22 -29.98
N ILE A 38 -21.04 -20.09 -28.72
CA ILE A 38 -22.06 -20.94 -28.09
C ILE A 38 -23.44 -20.62 -28.68
N VAL A 39 -23.74 -19.34 -28.86
CA VAL A 39 -25.03 -18.87 -29.39
C VAL A 39 -25.17 -19.26 -30.83
N SER A 40 -24.16 -19.10 -31.68
CA SER A 40 -24.19 -19.49 -33.10
C SER A 40 -24.45 -20.99 -33.28
N VAL A 41 -23.78 -21.85 -32.52
CA VAL A 41 -24.00 -23.31 -32.55
C VAL A 41 -25.43 -23.69 -32.12
N LYS A 42 -26.05 -22.96 -31.20
CA LYS A 42 -27.46 -23.23 -30.78
C LYS A 42 -28.50 -22.76 -31.78
N THR A 43 -28.18 -21.74 -32.56
CA THR A 43 -29.10 -21.20 -33.59
C THR A 43 -29.04 -21.95 -34.92
N ASP A 44 -27.89 -22.57 -35.26
CA ASP A 44 -27.66 -23.23 -36.57
C ASP A 44 -28.05 -24.71 -36.64
N THR A 45 -28.87 -25.22 -35.72
CA THR A 45 -29.40 -26.59 -35.83
C THR A 45 -30.30 -26.82 -37.08
N LYS A 46 -30.36 -25.89 -38.04
CA LYS A 46 -31.24 -25.97 -39.21
C LYS A 46 -30.64 -25.70 -40.59
N THR A 47 -29.38 -25.38 -40.79
CA THR A 47 -28.86 -25.27 -42.18
C THR A 47 -27.34 -25.40 -42.29
N LYS A 48 -26.92 -26.39 -43.08
CA LYS A 48 -25.76 -26.54 -44.00
C LYS A 48 -24.34 -26.17 -43.52
N ASP A 49 -23.44 -27.16 -43.66
CA ASP A 49 -22.00 -27.10 -44.01
C ASP A 49 -21.39 -25.68 -44.16
N ASN A 50 -20.97 -25.09 -43.07
CA ASN A 50 -19.97 -24.04 -43.05
C ASN A 50 -18.75 -24.54 -42.29
N SER A 51 -17.84 -25.17 -43.02
CA SER A 51 -16.58 -25.73 -42.49
C SER A 51 -15.63 -24.65 -41.87
N ASP A 52 -15.87 -23.37 -42.12
CA ASP A 52 -15.06 -22.26 -41.61
C ASP A 52 -15.51 -21.71 -40.24
N GLU A 53 -16.77 -21.90 -39.85
CA GLU A 53 -17.31 -21.42 -38.55
C GLU A 53 -16.82 -22.26 -37.35
N ASN A 54 -16.30 -23.46 -37.60
CA ASN A 54 -15.79 -24.35 -36.55
C ASN A 54 -14.31 -24.21 -36.23
N LYS A 55 -13.57 -23.33 -36.92
CA LYS A 55 -12.15 -23.11 -36.63
C LYS A 55 -11.98 -22.35 -35.34
N PRO A 56 -10.98 -22.74 -34.46
CA PRO A 56 -10.68 -21.99 -33.26
C PRO A 56 -10.20 -20.56 -33.61
N VAL A 57 -10.55 -19.61 -32.79
CA VAL A 57 -9.97 -18.25 -32.88
C VAL A 57 -8.56 -18.27 -32.30
N ILE A 58 -7.58 -17.90 -33.11
CA ILE A 58 -6.19 -17.82 -32.66
C ILE A 58 -5.97 -16.55 -31.87
N ILE A 59 -5.46 -16.70 -30.64
CA ILE A 59 -5.14 -15.61 -29.72
C ILE A 59 -3.63 -15.69 -29.46
N GLU A 60 -2.86 -14.79 -30.05
CA GLU A 60 -1.41 -14.78 -29.91
C GLU A 60 -1.00 -14.61 -28.46
N ASN A 61 -1.57 -13.60 -27.77
CA ASN A 61 -1.30 -13.32 -26.36
C ASN A 61 -2.59 -13.10 -25.60
N LEU A 62 -2.87 -13.92 -24.58
CA LEU A 62 -3.95 -13.69 -23.60
C LEU A 62 -3.34 -13.06 -22.35
N VAL A 63 -3.87 -11.89 -21.99
CA VAL A 63 -3.47 -11.13 -20.80
C VAL A 63 -4.56 -11.16 -19.76
N ILE A 64 -4.28 -11.69 -18.56
CA ILE A 64 -5.20 -11.72 -17.43
C ILE A 64 -4.59 -10.94 -16.28
N ARG A 65 -5.19 -9.79 -15.96
CA ARG A 65 -4.78 -8.91 -14.85
C ARG A 65 -5.41 -9.35 -13.53
N THR A 66 -4.86 -8.88 -12.43
CA THR A 66 -5.40 -9.13 -11.07
C THR A 66 -6.91 -8.83 -10.98
N ASP A 67 -7.37 -7.77 -11.65
CA ASP A 67 -8.77 -7.35 -11.60
C ASP A 67 -9.69 -8.17 -12.52
N ASP A 68 -9.13 -8.78 -13.56
CA ASP A 68 -9.91 -9.57 -14.52
C ASP A 68 -10.49 -10.87 -13.91
N TYR A 69 -9.82 -11.41 -12.88
CA TYR A 69 -10.34 -12.61 -12.19
C TYR A 69 -11.71 -12.36 -11.52
N SER A 70 -12.05 -11.12 -11.23
CA SER A 70 -13.31 -10.75 -10.58
C SER A 70 -14.57 -11.03 -11.42
N ILE A 71 -14.43 -11.19 -12.73
CA ILE A 71 -15.54 -11.49 -13.63
C ILE A 71 -15.91 -12.98 -13.64
N LEU A 72 -15.02 -13.85 -13.13
CA LEU A 72 -15.27 -15.29 -13.04
C LEU A 72 -16.04 -15.65 -11.76
N THR A 73 -16.85 -16.68 -11.81
CA THR A 73 -17.37 -17.30 -10.59
C THR A 73 -16.30 -18.12 -9.90
N ALA A 74 -16.47 -18.45 -8.61
CA ALA A 74 -15.50 -19.28 -7.88
C ALA A 74 -15.29 -20.66 -8.54
N GLY A 75 -16.35 -21.25 -9.09
CA GLY A 75 -16.27 -22.50 -9.85
C GLY A 75 -15.48 -22.37 -11.15
N ALA A 76 -15.74 -21.30 -11.93
CA ALA A 76 -15.01 -21.02 -13.15
C ALA A 76 -13.53 -20.71 -12.88
N LEU A 77 -13.24 -20.02 -11.79
CA LEU A 77 -11.87 -19.73 -11.36
C LEU A 77 -11.09 -21.01 -11.03
N SER A 78 -11.73 -21.94 -10.31
CA SER A 78 -11.13 -23.24 -9.94
C SER A 78 -10.92 -24.19 -11.12
N SER A 79 -11.62 -23.97 -12.22
CA SER A 79 -11.56 -24.76 -13.44
C SER A 79 -11.12 -23.99 -14.69
N ILE A 80 -10.53 -22.81 -14.51
CA ILE A 80 -10.18 -21.87 -15.59
C ILE A 80 -9.34 -22.53 -16.71
N ALA A 81 -8.43 -23.44 -16.35
CA ALA A 81 -7.64 -24.16 -17.31
C ALA A 81 -8.48 -24.97 -18.29
N ASN A 82 -9.51 -25.65 -17.80
CA ASN A 82 -10.37 -26.51 -18.62
C ASN A 82 -11.53 -25.75 -19.27
N THR A 83 -12.10 -24.77 -18.58
CA THR A 83 -13.31 -24.07 -19.04
C THR A 83 -13.02 -22.92 -20.01
N VAL A 84 -11.88 -22.26 -19.84
CA VAL A 84 -11.48 -21.11 -20.65
C VAL A 84 -10.26 -21.45 -21.51
N LEU A 85 -9.12 -21.79 -20.88
CA LEU A 85 -7.84 -21.87 -21.56
C LEU A 85 -7.71 -23.05 -22.53
N ASN A 86 -8.37 -24.17 -22.23
CA ASN A 86 -8.44 -25.37 -23.11
C ASN A 86 -9.76 -25.45 -23.89
N SER A 87 -10.50 -24.33 -24.03
CA SER A 87 -11.73 -24.31 -24.84
C SER A 87 -11.43 -24.68 -26.30
N PRO A 88 -12.16 -25.62 -26.93
CA PRO A 88 -11.93 -25.98 -28.32
C PRO A 88 -12.25 -24.83 -29.31
N ARG A 89 -12.79 -23.72 -28.83
CA ARG A 89 -13.17 -22.54 -29.64
C ARG A 89 -12.03 -21.54 -29.81
N ILE A 90 -10.97 -21.67 -29.04
CA ILE A 90 -9.82 -20.76 -29.04
C ILE A 90 -8.52 -21.54 -29.04
N GLU A 91 -7.48 -20.96 -29.62
CA GLU A 91 -6.11 -21.43 -29.53
C GLU A 91 -5.23 -20.29 -29.03
N ILE A 92 -4.61 -20.48 -27.86
CA ILE A 92 -3.81 -19.46 -27.18
C ILE A 92 -2.33 -19.77 -27.39
N GLY A 93 -1.56 -18.84 -27.96
CA GLY A 93 -0.11 -18.92 -28.09
C GLY A 93 0.55 -18.73 -26.72
N ASN A 94 0.47 -17.52 -26.15
CA ASN A 94 1.09 -17.19 -24.88
C ASN A 94 0.04 -16.68 -23.87
N LEU A 95 0.24 -17.08 -22.59
CA LEU A 95 -0.60 -16.69 -21.48
C LEU A 95 0.19 -15.83 -20.49
N TRP A 96 -0.32 -14.64 -20.20
CA TRP A 96 0.28 -13.66 -19.28
C TRP A 96 -0.64 -13.43 -18.09
N LEU A 97 -0.22 -13.85 -16.90
CA LEU A 97 -1.02 -13.83 -15.68
C LEU A 97 -0.42 -12.88 -14.66
N GLN A 98 -1.22 -11.96 -14.14
CA GLN A 98 -0.85 -11.10 -13.04
C GLN A 98 -1.56 -11.53 -11.77
N ASN A 99 -0.79 -11.90 -10.73
CA ASN A 99 -1.29 -12.26 -9.40
C ASN A 99 -2.50 -13.21 -9.46
N PRO A 100 -2.40 -14.38 -10.09
CA PRO A 100 -3.53 -15.29 -10.16
C PRO A 100 -3.96 -15.74 -8.75
N PRO A 101 -5.27 -15.76 -8.42
CA PRO A 101 -5.75 -16.40 -7.20
C PRO A 101 -5.30 -17.86 -7.10
N LEU A 102 -5.12 -18.36 -5.88
CA LEU A 102 -4.62 -19.73 -5.64
C LEU A 102 -5.42 -20.81 -6.38
N ALA A 103 -6.73 -20.64 -6.48
CA ALA A 103 -7.59 -21.57 -7.21
C ALA A 103 -7.27 -21.60 -8.71
N ALA A 104 -7.12 -20.43 -9.33
CA ALA A 104 -6.74 -20.32 -10.75
C ALA A 104 -5.32 -20.84 -10.98
N TYR A 105 -4.37 -20.45 -10.14
CA TYR A 105 -2.99 -20.90 -10.24
C TYR A 105 -2.86 -22.43 -10.15
N ARG A 106 -3.54 -23.06 -9.19
CA ARG A 106 -3.60 -24.52 -9.06
C ARG A 106 -4.24 -25.19 -10.26
N SER A 107 -5.33 -24.66 -10.78
CA SER A 107 -6.00 -25.15 -11.99
C SER A 107 -5.02 -25.18 -13.19
N ILE A 108 -4.26 -24.09 -13.38
CA ILE A 108 -3.31 -23.94 -14.47
C ILE A 108 -2.12 -24.90 -14.29
N THR A 109 -1.50 -24.91 -13.11
CA THR A 109 -0.33 -25.77 -12.86
C THR A 109 -0.62 -27.26 -12.85
N SER A 110 -1.88 -27.66 -12.65
CA SER A 110 -2.31 -29.05 -12.76
C SER A 110 -2.61 -29.52 -14.18
N CYS A 111 -2.86 -28.59 -15.10
CA CYS A 111 -3.30 -28.90 -16.48
C CYS A 111 -2.18 -28.71 -17.51
N PHE A 112 -1.18 -27.86 -17.23
CA PHE A 112 -0.09 -27.54 -18.15
C PHE A 112 1.25 -28.01 -17.63
N ASP A 113 2.15 -28.34 -18.57
CA ASP A 113 3.50 -28.80 -18.23
C ASP A 113 4.30 -27.69 -17.54
N ALA A 114 5.01 -28.04 -16.48
CA ALA A 114 5.82 -27.09 -15.73
C ALA A 114 6.92 -26.41 -16.57
N SER A 115 7.37 -27.07 -17.66
CA SER A 115 8.42 -26.54 -18.53
C SER A 115 8.03 -25.27 -19.30
N ILE A 116 6.72 -25.05 -19.52
CA ILE A 116 6.21 -23.85 -20.19
C ILE A 116 5.79 -22.75 -19.21
N ILE A 117 5.85 -23.00 -17.89
CA ILE A 117 5.43 -22.05 -16.84
C ILE A 117 6.65 -21.30 -16.32
N GLU A 118 6.68 -20.00 -16.53
CA GLU A 118 7.71 -19.10 -16.01
C GLU A 118 7.14 -18.21 -14.92
N GLU A 119 7.75 -18.21 -13.73
CA GLU A 119 7.36 -17.34 -12.63
C GLU A 119 8.29 -16.13 -12.51
N HIS A 120 7.68 -14.95 -12.43
CA HIS A 120 8.35 -13.68 -12.21
C HIS A 120 7.85 -13.05 -10.91
N LYS A 121 8.76 -12.78 -9.97
CA LYS A 121 8.44 -12.15 -8.68
C LYS A 121 9.07 -10.77 -8.61
N HIS A 122 8.27 -9.78 -8.17
CA HIS A 122 8.79 -8.44 -7.92
C HIS A 122 9.95 -8.49 -6.91
N ARG A 123 11.00 -7.71 -7.19
CA ARG A 123 12.17 -7.59 -6.32
C ARG A 123 12.10 -6.28 -5.55
N TYR A 124 11.61 -6.36 -4.32
CA TYR A 124 11.60 -5.22 -3.40
C TYR A 124 13.01 -4.84 -2.97
N LYS A 125 13.21 -3.55 -2.67
CA LYS A 125 14.47 -3.08 -2.13
C LYS A 125 14.71 -3.66 -0.74
N SER A 126 15.97 -3.99 -0.45
CA SER A 126 16.37 -4.55 0.83
C SER A 126 17.00 -3.46 1.71
N ILE A 127 16.88 -3.60 3.03
CA ILE A 127 17.58 -2.75 3.99
C ILE A 127 19.06 -3.08 3.93
N THR A 128 19.89 -2.11 3.56
CA THR A 128 21.34 -2.19 3.50
C THR A 128 21.98 -1.27 4.55
N GLU A 129 23.26 -1.46 4.84
CA GLU A 129 23.99 -0.53 5.74
C GLU A 129 23.96 0.92 5.23
N SER A 130 24.06 1.13 3.93
CA SER A 130 23.95 2.47 3.34
C SER A 130 22.59 3.10 3.61
N ILE A 131 21.50 2.32 3.53
CA ILE A 131 20.15 2.80 3.86
C ILE A 131 20.07 3.13 5.37
N LEU A 132 20.59 2.26 6.24
CA LEU A 132 20.58 2.49 7.68
C LEU A 132 21.34 3.78 8.06
N ARG A 133 22.46 4.07 7.40
CA ARG A 133 23.21 5.34 7.59
C ARG A 133 22.39 6.54 7.16
N LYS A 134 21.78 6.50 5.97
CA LYS A 134 20.91 7.58 5.46
C LYS A 134 19.70 7.84 6.36
N LEU A 135 19.13 6.79 6.95
CA LEU A 135 18.02 6.93 7.90
C LEU A 135 18.40 7.75 9.13
N VAL A 136 19.66 7.65 9.59
CA VAL A 136 20.15 8.43 10.74
C VAL A 136 20.48 9.86 10.34
N GLU A 137 21.19 10.03 9.23
CA GLU A 137 21.79 11.31 8.83
C GLU A 137 20.76 12.42 8.60
N ASN A 138 19.59 12.08 8.03
CA ASN A 138 18.62 13.08 7.62
C ASN A 138 17.29 13.03 8.39
N TYR A 139 17.21 12.21 9.44
CA TYR A 139 15.94 12.00 10.15
C TYR A 139 15.44 13.24 10.88
N ASP A 140 16.32 13.95 11.57
CA ASP A 140 15.96 15.10 12.41
C ASP A 140 15.47 16.31 11.59
N ASP A 141 15.85 16.37 10.32
CA ASP A 141 15.34 17.38 9.39
C ASP A 141 13.98 16.98 8.80
N ALA A 142 13.79 15.68 8.54
CA ALA A 142 12.54 15.16 8.00
C ALA A 142 11.43 15.09 9.06
N VAL A 143 11.77 14.68 10.30
CA VAL A 143 10.80 14.49 11.40
C VAL A 143 11.22 15.30 12.62
N VAL A 144 10.84 16.56 12.62
CA VAL A 144 11.25 17.52 13.66
C VAL A 144 10.77 17.10 15.04
N GLY A 145 11.69 17.14 16.02
CA GLY A 145 11.40 16.93 17.44
C GLY A 145 11.30 15.47 17.88
N GLN A 146 11.70 14.51 17.02
CA GLN A 146 11.65 13.08 17.33
C GLN A 146 13.03 12.38 17.20
N SER A 147 14.12 13.07 17.49
CA SER A 147 15.50 12.59 17.30
C SER A 147 15.83 11.25 17.96
N LYS A 148 15.15 10.90 19.05
CA LYS A 148 15.34 9.63 19.75
C LYS A 148 14.72 8.43 19.06
N VAL A 149 13.67 8.65 18.24
CA VAL A 149 12.87 7.59 17.64
C VAL A 149 13.72 6.68 16.76
N MET A 150 14.61 7.25 15.96
CA MET A 150 15.46 6.46 15.06
C MET A 150 16.39 5.50 15.80
N LYS A 151 16.88 5.89 17.01
CA LYS A 151 17.72 5.01 17.84
C LYS A 151 17.00 3.75 18.28
N HIS A 152 15.67 3.81 18.47
CA HIS A 152 14.85 2.66 18.82
C HIS A 152 14.50 1.79 17.59
N ILE A 153 14.34 2.40 16.42
CA ILE A 153 13.97 1.70 15.19
C ILE A 153 15.14 0.94 14.57
N LEU A 154 16.33 1.53 14.57
CA LEU A 154 17.51 0.98 13.90
C LEU A 154 17.89 -0.44 14.28
N PRO A 155 17.89 -0.86 15.57
CA PRO A 155 18.23 -2.24 15.93
C PRO A 155 17.28 -3.26 15.32
N ALA A 156 15.98 -2.92 15.22
CA ALA A 156 14.99 -3.79 14.59
C ALA A 156 15.23 -3.89 13.07
N LEU A 157 15.49 -2.78 12.39
CA LEU A 157 15.82 -2.77 10.96
C LEU A 157 17.14 -3.48 10.66
N TYR A 158 18.14 -3.32 11.51
CA TYR A 158 19.42 -4.02 11.37
C TYR A 158 19.27 -5.53 11.48
N SER A 159 18.32 -6.02 12.30
CA SER A 159 18.05 -7.46 12.39
C SER A 159 17.54 -8.04 11.06
N GLN A 160 16.82 -7.26 10.27
CA GLN A 160 16.36 -7.65 8.94
C GLN A 160 17.51 -7.61 7.90
N HIS A 161 18.38 -6.59 7.98
CA HIS A 161 19.58 -6.52 7.13
C HIS A 161 20.45 -7.78 7.27
N ARG A 162 20.63 -8.27 8.49
CA ARG A 162 21.41 -9.50 8.75
C ARG A 162 20.73 -10.78 8.26
N ASN A 163 19.54 -10.74 7.68
CA ASN A 163 18.69 -11.92 7.39
C ASN A 163 18.56 -12.89 8.57
N ALA A 164 18.69 -12.38 9.80
CA ALA A 164 18.68 -13.20 11.02
C ALA A 164 17.30 -13.80 11.32
N ARG A 165 16.25 -13.31 10.65
CA ARG A 165 14.88 -13.72 10.90
C ARG A 165 14.13 -13.92 9.57
N LYS A 166 13.35 -15.01 9.49
CA LYS A 166 12.40 -15.26 8.39
C LYS A 166 11.02 -14.62 8.66
N ARG A 167 10.99 -13.57 9.43
CA ARG A 167 9.75 -12.84 9.81
C ARG A 167 9.94 -11.34 9.62
N PRO A 168 8.85 -10.58 9.40
CA PRO A 168 8.93 -9.14 9.21
C PRO A 168 9.43 -8.40 10.46
N VAL A 169 9.90 -7.18 10.25
CA VAL A 169 10.06 -6.21 11.34
C VAL A 169 8.69 -5.58 11.59
N VAL A 170 8.25 -5.59 12.84
CA VAL A 170 6.96 -5.00 13.24
C VAL A 170 7.20 -3.97 14.32
N LEU A 171 6.88 -2.72 14.03
CA LEU A 171 7.08 -1.58 14.92
C LEU A 171 5.73 -1.07 15.40
N LEU A 172 5.60 -0.75 16.68
CA LEU A 172 4.42 -0.08 17.22
C LEU A 172 4.81 1.34 17.64
N PHE A 173 4.19 2.34 17.00
CA PHE A 173 4.39 3.75 17.30
C PHE A 173 3.28 4.27 18.20
N LEU A 174 3.64 4.72 19.39
CA LEU A 174 2.73 5.25 20.41
C LEU A 174 2.86 6.76 20.52
N GLY A 175 1.80 7.42 20.97
CA GLY A 175 1.76 8.86 21.27
C GLY A 175 0.61 9.57 20.58
N ASP A 176 0.47 10.87 20.84
CA ASP A 176 -0.63 11.71 20.34
C ASP A 176 -0.74 11.75 18.81
N SER A 177 -1.92 12.10 18.33
CA SER A 177 -2.13 12.33 16.90
C SER A 177 -1.33 13.56 16.42
N GLY A 178 -0.71 13.44 15.24
CA GLY A 178 -0.05 14.57 14.58
C GLY A 178 1.32 14.95 15.16
N ILE A 179 2.06 14.04 15.81
CA ILE A 179 3.40 14.29 16.36
C ILE A 179 4.55 13.66 15.55
N GLY A 180 4.25 13.12 14.35
CA GLY A 180 5.29 12.63 13.43
C GLY A 180 5.30 11.11 13.18
N LYS A 181 4.37 10.30 13.74
CA LYS A 181 4.32 8.84 13.54
C LYS A 181 4.23 8.45 12.05
N THR A 182 3.24 8.97 11.36
CA THR A 182 3.03 8.70 9.91
C THR A 182 4.16 9.29 9.06
N GLU A 183 4.70 10.45 9.45
CA GLU A 183 5.82 11.08 8.75
C GLU A 183 7.10 10.23 8.86
N THR A 184 7.34 9.60 10.02
CA THR A 184 8.45 8.65 10.19
C THR A 184 8.28 7.43 9.28
N ALA A 185 7.08 6.87 9.15
CA ALA A 185 6.82 5.75 8.24
C ALA A 185 7.09 6.14 6.78
N LYS A 186 6.62 7.34 6.38
CA LYS A 186 6.86 7.89 5.05
C LYS A 186 8.36 8.12 4.81
N TYR A 187 9.06 8.73 5.76
CA TYR A 187 10.49 8.94 5.67
C TYR A 187 11.28 7.64 5.45
N ILE A 188 10.96 6.57 6.20
CA ILE A 188 11.61 5.27 6.02
C ILE A 188 11.36 4.74 4.60
N SER A 189 10.15 4.85 4.09
CA SER A 189 9.79 4.42 2.73
C SER A 189 10.53 5.26 1.67
N ASP A 190 10.58 6.58 1.83
CA ASP A 190 11.24 7.50 0.89
C ASP A 190 12.75 7.25 0.82
N VAL A 191 13.43 6.97 1.97
CA VAL A 191 14.86 6.62 2.00
C VAL A 191 15.13 5.29 1.30
N LEU A 192 14.20 4.33 1.38
CA LEU A 192 14.26 3.12 0.56
C LEU A 192 14.00 3.41 -0.93
N GLY A 193 13.46 4.60 -1.27
CA GLY A 193 13.10 5.00 -2.62
C GLY A 193 11.91 4.19 -3.15
N GLU A 194 10.96 3.90 -2.29
CA GLU A 194 9.72 3.18 -2.56
C GLU A 194 8.53 4.01 -2.04
N ARG A 195 7.33 3.76 -2.57
CA ARG A 195 6.12 4.45 -2.11
C ARG A 195 5.52 3.71 -0.93
N LEU A 196 5.26 4.43 0.19
CA LEU A 196 4.60 3.87 1.38
C LEU A 196 3.25 3.23 1.03
N VAL A 197 3.08 1.98 1.45
CA VAL A 197 1.77 1.30 1.41
C VAL A 197 1.06 1.59 2.73
N ARG A 198 -0.13 2.20 2.66
CA ARG A 198 -0.91 2.57 3.85
C ARG A 198 -2.23 1.82 3.88
N ILE A 199 -2.48 1.13 4.98
CA ILE A 199 -3.73 0.44 5.29
C ILE A 199 -4.33 1.12 6.53
N GLN A 200 -5.53 1.66 6.37
CA GLN A 200 -6.23 2.36 7.45
C GLN A 200 -7.05 1.37 8.25
N CYS A 201 -6.67 1.11 9.50
CA CYS A 201 -7.33 0.11 10.36
C CYS A 201 -8.67 0.58 10.94
N SER A 202 -8.88 1.90 11.08
CA SER A 202 -10.13 2.45 11.63
C SER A 202 -11.35 2.23 10.73
N MET A 203 -11.15 2.03 9.42
CA MET A 203 -12.23 1.72 8.48
C MET A 203 -12.74 0.27 8.61
N GLN A 204 -12.13 -0.52 9.48
CA GLN A 204 -12.28 -1.97 9.59
C GLN A 204 -13.23 -2.40 10.73
N GLN A 205 -14.29 -1.63 11.01
CA GLN A 205 -15.19 -1.89 12.16
C GLN A 205 -16.48 -2.63 11.82
N THR A 206 -16.65 -3.09 10.56
CA THR A 206 -17.91 -3.71 10.06
C THR A 206 -17.68 -5.10 9.52
N ASN A 207 -18.76 -5.80 9.09
CA ASN A 207 -18.66 -7.07 8.37
C ASN A 207 -17.79 -6.99 7.11
N ILE A 208 -17.68 -5.81 6.49
CA ILE A 208 -16.77 -5.53 5.38
C ILE A 208 -15.31 -5.71 5.81
N ALA A 209 -14.99 -5.37 7.06
CA ALA A 209 -13.67 -5.58 7.63
C ALA A 209 -13.27 -7.05 7.70
N TYR A 210 -14.20 -7.92 8.06
CA TYR A 210 -13.95 -9.36 8.08
C TYR A 210 -13.57 -9.86 6.67
N GLN A 211 -14.33 -9.46 5.68
CA GLN A 211 -14.07 -9.84 4.27
C GLN A 211 -12.75 -9.27 3.77
N TYR A 212 -12.42 -8.05 4.16
CA TYR A 212 -11.13 -7.45 3.78
C TYR A 212 -9.93 -8.18 4.40
N ILE A 213 -10.02 -8.58 5.69
CA ILE A 213 -8.91 -9.22 6.42
C ILE A 213 -8.81 -10.71 6.10
N PHE A 214 -9.90 -11.46 6.11
CA PHE A 214 -9.85 -12.91 5.91
C PHE A 214 -10.13 -13.34 4.46
N GLY A 215 -10.39 -12.39 3.58
CA GLY A 215 -10.87 -12.63 2.23
C GLY A 215 -12.38 -12.90 2.21
N GLY A 216 -13.05 -12.23 1.32
CA GLY A 216 -14.43 -12.49 0.93
C GLY A 216 -14.48 -13.28 -0.37
N GLU A 217 -15.46 -12.96 -1.20
CA GLU A 217 -15.48 -13.44 -2.58
C GLU A 217 -14.27 -12.86 -3.34
N HIS A 218 -13.73 -13.62 -4.29
CA HIS A 218 -12.52 -13.27 -5.04
C HIS A 218 -12.66 -11.96 -5.86
N ASN A 219 -13.86 -11.46 -6.07
CA ASN A 219 -14.18 -10.17 -6.70
C ASN A 219 -14.09 -8.98 -5.73
N GLN A 220 -13.92 -9.22 -4.43
CA GLN A 220 -13.81 -8.18 -3.41
C GLN A 220 -12.36 -7.80 -3.13
N ASN A 221 -12.16 -6.55 -2.70
CA ASN A 221 -10.85 -6.13 -2.23
C ASN A 221 -10.50 -6.84 -0.91
N SER A 222 -9.25 -7.32 -0.82
CA SER A 222 -8.74 -7.93 0.41
C SER A 222 -7.35 -7.39 0.74
N MET A 223 -6.96 -7.53 2.00
CA MET A 223 -5.64 -7.14 2.48
C MET A 223 -4.54 -7.96 1.78
N ALA A 224 -4.77 -9.24 1.47
CA ALA A 224 -3.83 -10.05 0.71
C ALA A 224 -3.64 -9.49 -0.71
N ARG A 225 -4.71 -9.03 -1.34
CA ARG A 225 -4.66 -8.42 -2.67
C ARG A 225 -3.89 -7.10 -2.67
N ASP A 226 -4.06 -6.27 -1.66
CA ASP A 226 -3.26 -5.05 -1.49
C ASP A 226 -1.79 -5.38 -1.21
N LEU A 227 -1.53 -6.39 -0.39
CA LEU A 227 -0.18 -6.83 -0.06
C LEU A 227 0.56 -7.46 -1.24
N ILE A 228 -0.11 -8.21 -2.12
CA ILE A 228 0.53 -8.81 -3.31
C ILE A 228 0.84 -7.76 -4.37
N ARG A 229 0.02 -6.70 -4.49
CA ARG A 229 0.21 -5.56 -5.41
C ARG A 229 1.12 -4.47 -4.85
N ARG A 230 1.64 -4.63 -3.65
CA ARG A 230 2.45 -3.60 -2.98
C ARG A 230 3.66 -3.21 -3.82
N THR A 231 3.99 -1.92 -3.78
CA THR A 231 5.18 -1.35 -4.44
C THR A 231 6.33 -1.15 -3.47
N SER A 232 6.13 -1.47 -2.18
CA SER A 232 7.10 -1.28 -1.11
C SER A 232 7.00 -2.39 -0.08
N ASN A 233 8.12 -2.70 0.57
CA ASN A 233 8.14 -3.53 1.77
C ASN A 233 7.88 -2.72 3.05
N VAL A 234 7.70 -1.38 2.99
CA VAL A 234 7.30 -0.56 4.14
C VAL A 234 5.78 -0.40 4.13
N ILE A 235 5.12 -0.95 5.13
CA ILE A 235 3.66 -1.02 5.23
C ILE A 235 3.23 -0.33 6.52
N LEU A 236 2.42 0.71 6.39
CA LEU A 236 1.82 1.42 7.50
C LEU A 236 0.41 0.87 7.79
N LEU A 237 0.24 0.29 8.95
CA LEU A 237 -1.05 -0.07 9.54
C LEU A 237 -1.48 1.08 10.46
N ASP A 238 -2.22 2.03 9.89
CA ASP A 238 -2.55 3.27 10.59
C ASP A 238 -3.76 3.09 11.50
N GLU A 239 -3.70 3.66 12.71
CA GLU A 239 -4.72 3.50 13.76
C GLU A 239 -4.96 2.04 14.16
N PHE A 240 -3.89 1.29 14.37
CA PHE A 240 -3.94 -0.13 14.75
C PHE A 240 -4.69 -0.38 16.07
N ASP A 241 -4.77 0.62 16.94
CA ASP A 241 -5.60 0.61 18.16
C ASP A 241 -7.11 0.49 17.89
N LYS A 242 -7.55 0.68 16.64
CA LYS A 242 -8.95 0.53 16.23
C LYS A 242 -9.28 -0.87 15.69
N VAL A 243 -8.27 -1.73 15.51
CA VAL A 243 -8.49 -3.11 15.08
C VAL A 243 -9.26 -3.87 16.15
N HIS A 244 -10.38 -4.48 15.77
CA HIS A 244 -11.14 -5.31 16.71
C HIS A 244 -10.35 -6.58 17.07
N PRO A 245 -10.30 -7.01 18.35
CA PRO A 245 -9.50 -8.15 18.80
C PRO A 245 -9.74 -9.46 18.04
N GLN A 246 -10.93 -9.70 17.52
CA GLN A 246 -11.24 -10.89 16.69
C GLN A 246 -10.38 -11.00 15.44
N PHE A 247 -9.80 -9.91 14.96
CA PHE A 247 -8.95 -9.87 13.76
C PHE A 247 -7.47 -10.12 14.06
N TYR A 248 -7.07 -10.16 15.33
CA TYR A 248 -5.65 -10.34 15.69
C TYR A 248 -5.06 -11.65 15.18
N ASN A 249 -5.88 -12.69 14.98
CA ASN A 249 -5.40 -13.99 14.46
C ASN A 249 -4.75 -13.86 13.08
N ALA A 250 -5.27 -13.00 12.20
CA ALA A 250 -4.67 -12.72 10.89
C ALA A 250 -3.29 -12.08 11.03
N PHE A 251 -3.13 -11.19 12.01
CA PHE A 251 -1.85 -10.52 12.27
C PHE A 251 -0.85 -11.43 12.98
N TYR A 252 -1.29 -12.41 13.76
CA TYR A 252 -0.38 -13.36 14.42
C TYR A 252 0.45 -14.12 13.40
N GLN A 253 -0.20 -14.76 12.42
CA GLN A 253 0.50 -15.50 11.39
C GLN A 253 1.43 -14.58 10.58
N MET A 254 0.95 -13.41 10.18
CA MET A 254 1.71 -12.44 9.41
C MET A 254 2.98 -11.99 10.15
N PHE A 255 2.90 -11.71 11.46
CA PHE A 255 4.00 -11.19 12.26
C PHE A 255 4.98 -12.30 12.70
N ASP A 256 4.51 -13.52 12.92
CA ASP A 256 5.32 -14.64 13.41
C ASP A 256 5.99 -15.40 12.25
N GLU A 257 5.26 -15.68 11.17
CA GLU A 257 5.70 -16.54 10.07
C GLU A 257 6.14 -15.77 8.83
N GLY A 258 5.80 -14.48 8.73
CA GLY A 258 6.07 -13.67 7.56
C GLY A 258 5.23 -14.07 6.35
N LYS A 259 4.06 -14.64 6.59
CA LYS A 259 3.08 -15.02 5.57
C LYS A 259 1.71 -14.43 5.89
N TYR A 260 1.03 -13.96 4.89
CA TYR A 260 -0.36 -13.58 4.98
C TYR A 260 -1.20 -14.41 4.04
N VAL A 261 -2.22 -15.08 4.58
CA VAL A 261 -3.08 -16.00 3.82
C VAL A 261 -4.53 -15.59 4.01
N ASP A 262 -5.24 -15.41 2.90
CA ASP A 262 -6.69 -15.28 2.89
C ASP A 262 -7.33 -16.39 2.02
N SER A 263 -8.61 -16.26 1.71
CA SER A 263 -9.35 -17.23 0.90
C SER A 263 -8.80 -17.37 -0.53
N SER A 264 -8.11 -16.36 -1.06
CA SER A 264 -7.72 -16.26 -2.47
C SER A 264 -6.22 -16.21 -2.70
N TYR A 265 -5.43 -15.74 -1.72
CA TYR A 265 -4.00 -15.49 -1.90
C TYR A 265 -3.15 -15.95 -0.71
N GLU A 266 -1.90 -16.32 -0.98
CA GLU A 266 -0.83 -16.46 0.01
C GLU A 266 0.28 -15.49 -0.37
N VAL A 267 0.65 -14.58 0.55
CA VAL A 267 1.60 -13.50 0.29
C VAL A 267 2.78 -13.61 1.24
N ASP A 268 3.99 -13.66 0.70
CA ASP A 268 5.23 -13.55 1.48
C ASP A 268 5.44 -12.10 1.90
N VAL A 269 5.45 -11.86 3.20
CA VAL A 269 5.72 -10.58 3.86
C VAL A 269 6.91 -10.66 4.81
N SER A 270 7.70 -11.71 4.74
CA SER A 270 8.84 -11.97 5.65
C SER A 270 9.89 -10.85 5.63
N LYS A 271 10.02 -10.14 4.52
CA LYS A 271 10.93 -9.00 4.36
C LYS A 271 10.27 -7.63 4.53
N CYS A 272 9.01 -7.60 4.96
CA CYS A 272 8.31 -6.34 5.19
C CYS A 272 8.73 -5.68 6.50
N VAL A 273 8.56 -4.36 6.53
CA VAL A 273 8.60 -3.53 7.73
C VAL A 273 7.19 -3.02 7.96
N PHE A 274 6.48 -3.61 8.91
CA PHE A 274 5.18 -3.13 9.34
C PHE A 274 5.35 -2.06 10.40
N ILE A 275 4.70 -0.93 10.19
CA ILE A 275 4.65 0.19 11.14
C ILE A 275 3.20 0.36 11.55
N CYS A 276 2.88 0.00 12.79
CA CYS A 276 1.55 0.15 13.38
C CYS A 276 1.52 1.47 14.17
N THR A 277 0.57 2.35 13.92
CA THR A 277 0.39 3.57 14.71
C THR A 277 -0.75 3.41 15.70
N SER A 278 -0.62 4.05 16.84
CA SER A 278 -1.64 4.07 17.89
C SER A 278 -1.59 5.41 18.63
N ASN A 279 -2.70 5.75 19.30
CA ASN A 279 -2.78 6.94 20.15
C ASN A 279 -2.53 6.64 21.64
N PHE A 280 -2.15 5.42 22.00
CA PHE A 280 -1.75 5.09 23.38
C PHE A 280 -0.52 5.90 23.81
N GLN A 281 -0.50 6.30 25.09
CA GLN A 281 0.55 7.16 25.65
C GLN A 281 1.71 6.36 26.24
N SER A 282 1.51 5.08 26.50
CA SER A 282 2.52 4.24 27.14
C SER A 282 2.43 2.78 26.67
N ARG A 283 3.53 2.05 26.87
CA ARG A 283 3.55 0.60 26.62
C ARG A 283 2.57 -0.16 27.54
N THR A 284 2.38 0.30 28.77
CA THR A 284 1.44 -0.30 29.74
C THR A 284 -0.01 -0.15 29.25
N GLU A 285 -0.34 1.03 28.71
CA GLU A 285 -1.66 1.24 28.11
C GLU A 285 -1.88 0.37 26.87
N ALA A 286 -0.89 0.31 25.98
CA ALA A 286 -0.92 -0.56 24.82
C ALA A 286 -1.09 -2.04 25.22
N GLU A 287 -0.39 -2.50 26.27
CA GLU A 287 -0.53 -3.87 26.79
C GLU A 287 -1.94 -4.15 27.32
N LYS A 288 -2.52 -3.19 28.04
CA LYS A 288 -3.88 -3.32 28.59
C LYS A 288 -4.93 -3.38 27.48
N GLN A 289 -4.78 -2.61 26.41
CA GLN A 289 -5.78 -2.49 25.34
C GLN A 289 -5.62 -3.56 24.26
N LEU A 290 -4.39 -3.80 23.79
CA LEU A 290 -4.12 -4.78 22.73
C LEU A 290 -3.97 -6.20 23.26
N GLY A 291 -3.55 -6.34 24.52
CA GLY A 291 -3.22 -7.63 25.14
C GLY A 291 -1.77 -8.07 24.91
N LYS A 292 -1.24 -8.84 25.86
CA LYS A 292 0.14 -9.38 25.80
C LYS A 292 0.43 -10.20 24.53
N PRO A 293 -0.49 -11.04 24.02
CA PRO A 293 -0.19 -11.88 22.85
C PRO A 293 0.19 -11.08 21.62
N ILE A 294 -0.56 -10.01 21.26
CA ILE A 294 -0.23 -9.21 20.11
C ILE A 294 0.99 -8.31 20.37
N LEU A 295 1.07 -7.74 21.59
CA LEU A 295 2.17 -6.84 21.94
C LEU A 295 3.54 -7.54 21.90
N SER A 296 3.62 -8.83 22.23
CA SER A 296 4.87 -9.61 22.20
C SER A 296 5.41 -9.85 20.78
N ARG A 297 4.62 -9.61 19.75
CA ARG A 297 5.00 -9.79 18.34
C ARG A 297 5.63 -8.55 17.71
N PHE A 298 5.49 -7.42 18.38
CA PHE A 298 6.21 -6.21 17.93
C PHE A 298 7.72 -6.36 18.18
N SER A 299 8.50 -6.07 17.17
CA SER A 299 9.97 -6.05 17.27
C SER A 299 10.44 -4.94 18.18
N GLU A 300 9.74 -3.79 18.15
CA GLU A 300 9.99 -2.64 19.00
C GLU A 300 8.72 -1.82 19.21
N VAL A 301 8.59 -1.24 20.42
CA VAL A 301 7.52 -0.30 20.79
C VAL A 301 8.14 1.07 21.00
N VAL A 302 7.86 1.98 20.11
CA VAL A 302 8.50 3.30 20.04
C VAL A 302 7.52 4.37 20.52
N ILE A 303 7.92 5.13 21.53
CA ILE A 303 7.12 6.22 22.08
C ILE A 303 7.56 7.53 21.41
N PHE A 304 6.61 8.21 20.80
CA PHE A 304 6.76 9.56 20.28
C PHE A 304 6.43 10.56 21.39
N GLU A 305 7.40 11.41 21.72
CA GLU A 305 7.25 12.40 22.77
C GLU A 305 6.46 13.63 22.28
N PRO A 306 5.73 14.32 23.17
CA PRO A 306 5.15 15.62 22.84
C PRO A 306 6.22 16.61 22.37
N LEU A 307 5.90 17.44 21.38
CA LEU A 307 6.85 18.38 20.79
C LEU A 307 7.21 19.52 21.76
N SER A 308 8.51 19.80 21.87
CA SER A 308 8.99 20.98 22.58
C SER A 308 8.56 22.28 21.88
N ALA A 309 8.60 23.41 22.61
CA ALA A 309 8.34 24.72 22.04
C ALA A 309 9.30 25.05 20.88
N GLU A 310 10.59 24.67 21.01
CA GLU A 310 11.59 24.83 19.97
C GLU A 310 11.25 24.03 18.71
N SER A 311 10.87 22.76 18.87
CA SER A 311 10.44 21.90 17.75
C SER A 311 9.21 22.46 17.06
N LYS A 312 8.22 22.96 17.81
CA LYS A 312 7.04 23.63 17.26
C LYS A 312 7.42 24.86 16.44
N MET A 313 8.38 25.68 16.92
CA MET A 313 8.85 26.84 16.17
C MET A 313 9.58 26.46 14.88
N ARG A 314 10.42 25.41 14.88
CA ARG A 314 11.00 24.89 13.63
C ARG A 314 9.92 24.46 12.63
N ILE A 315 8.82 23.86 13.11
CA ILE A 315 7.69 23.49 12.24
C ILE A 315 6.98 24.74 11.70
N VAL A 316 6.83 25.79 12.51
CA VAL A 316 6.28 27.10 12.06
C VAL A 316 7.15 27.66 10.94
N ASP A 317 8.48 27.72 11.15
CA ASP A 317 9.42 28.28 10.19
C ASP A 317 9.37 27.49 8.85
N ASN A 318 9.42 26.15 8.91
CA ASN A 318 9.30 25.29 7.71
C ASN A 318 7.93 25.45 7.00
N ALA A 319 6.84 25.54 7.75
CA ALA A 319 5.51 25.71 7.18
C ALA A 319 5.35 27.07 6.50
N LEU A 320 5.83 28.14 7.12
CA LEU A 320 5.85 29.48 6.52
C LEU A 320 6.61 29.49 5.21
N GLU A 321 7.81 28.89 5.17
CA GLU A 321 8.61 28.80 3.95
C GLU A 321 7.86 28.07 2.82
N ILE A 322 7.26 26.91 3.14
CA ILE A 322 6.49 26.10 2.18
C ILE A 322 5.29 26.90 1.65
N TYR A 323 4.44 27.42 2.53
CA TYR A 323 3.21 28.09 2.11
C TYR A 323 3.49 29.40 1.35
N ILE A 324 4.50 30.17 1.78
CA ILE A 324 4.91 31.39 1.07
C ILE A 324 5.47 31.06 -0.31
N SER A 325 6.19 29.94 -0.45
CA SER A 325 6.70 29.50 -1.77
C SER A 325 5.58 29.14 -2.75
N GLN A 326 4.41 28.80 -2.28
CA GLN A 326 3.22 28.47 -3.09
C GLN A 326 2.40 29.69 -3.51
N LEU A 327 2.63 30.86 -2.88
CA LEU A 327 1.95 32.11 -3.24
C LEU A 327 2.32 32.58 -4.64
N SER A 328 1.43 33.33 -5.29
CA SER A 328 1.72 34.00 -6.54
C SER A 328 2.88 35.02 -6.38
N LYS A 329 3.56 35.39 -7.47
CA LYS A 329 4.61 36.40 -7.42
C LYS A 329 4.11 37.75 -6.85
N ALA A 330 2.88 38.14 -7.17
CA ALA A 330 2.25 39.35 -6.64
C ALA A 330 2.03 39.27 -5.13
N ASP A 331 1.52 38.11 -4.65
CA ASP A 331 1.22 37.90 -3.24
C ASP A 331 2.51 37.81 -2.40
N ARG A 332 3.55 37.16 -2.92
CA ARG A 332 4.87 37.18 -2.27
C ARG A 332 5.42 38.58 -2.08
N LYS A 333 5.27 39.44 -3.09
CA LYS A 333 5.69 40.85 -2.97
C LYS A 333 4.94 41.58 -1.89
N ILE A 334 3.62 41.42 -1.78
CA ILE A 334 2.81 42.00 -0.69
C ILE A 334 3.29 41.46 0.67
N MET A 335 3.54 40.16 0.77
CA MET A 335 4.04 39.51 1.99
C MET A 335 5.39 40.10 2.46
N GLU A 336 6.30 40.38 1.53
CA GLU A 336 7.59 41.02 1.79
C GLU A 336 7.45 42.48 2.21
N GLU A 337 6.69 43.28 1.45
CA GLU A 337 6.44 44.72 1.75
C GLU A 337 5.79 44.93 3.11
N LYS A 338 4.91 44.02 3.53
CA LYS A 338 4.22 44.08 4.83
C LYS A 338 4.96 43.39 5.97
N ASN A 339 6.18 42.86 5.76
CA ASN A 339 6.90 42.03 6.72
C ASN A 339 6.03 40.88 7.28
N GLY A 340 5.17 40.32 6.46
CA GLY A 340 4.13 39.38 6.85
C GLY A 340 4.70 38.12 7.50
N THR A 341 5.77 37.56 6.95
CA THR A 341 6.45 36.37 7.52
C THR A 341 6.86 36.58 8.98
N LYS A 342 7.48 37.72 9.29
CA LYS A 342 7.90 38.06 10.65
C LYS A 342 6.71 38.29 11.60
N SER A 343 5.66 38.94 11.08
CA SER A 343 4.45 39.21 11.85
C SER A 343 3.76 37.89 12.24
N ILE A 344 3.50 37.01 11.27
CA ILE A 344 2.84 35.72 11.50
C ILE A 344 3.70 34.85 12.44
N ARG A 345 5.01 34.78 12.18
CA ARG A 345 5.94 34.03 13.04
C ARG A 345 5.87 34.49 14.51
N ALA A 346 5.85 35.79 14.75
CA ALA A 346 5.77 36.37 16.10
C ALA A 346 4.44 36.03 16.80
N GLU A 347 3.33 35.98 16.07
CA GLU A 347 2.03 35.56 16.61
C GLU A 347 2.10 34.12 17.14
N PHE A 348 2.60 33.19 16.33
CA PHE A 348 2.74 31.79 16.75
C PHE A 348 3.76 31.60 17.87
N GLU A 349 4.87 32.34 17.85
CA GLU A 349 5.85 32.32 18.94
C GLU A 349 5.26 32.71 20.27
N ASN A 350 4.43 33.78 20.31
CA ASN A 350 3.73 34.21 21.50
C ASN A 350 2.75 33.14 22.02
N VAL A 351 1.99 32.50 21.15
CA VAL A 351 1.04 31.44 21.52
C VAL A 351 1.80 30.24 22.08
N ILE A 352 2.86 29.78 21.41
CA ILE A 352 3.65 28.62 21.81
C ILE A 352 4.35 28.87 23.15
N LYS A 353 4.96 30.05 23.37
CA LYS A 353 5.64 30.42 24.63
C LYS A 353 4.69 30.52 25.82
N ARG A 354 3.44 30.92 25.62
CA ARG A 354 2.42 30.98 26.68
C ARG A 354 1.86 29.59 27.05
N GLY A 355 2.40 28.52 26.51
CA GLY A 355 1.86 27.16 26.72
C GLY A 355 0.60 26.88 25.92
N GLY A 356 0.24 27.75 24.97
CA GLY A 356 -0.86 27.59 24.05
C GLY A 356 -0.67 26.31 23.22
N GLY A 357 -1.63 25.41 23.39
CA GLY A 357 -1.45 24.02 23.10
C GLY A 357 -1.62 23.60 21.65
N TYR A 358 -0.60 23.75 20.86
CA TYR A 358 -0.52 22.93 19.64
C TYR A 358 0.04 21.55 20.01
N GLY A 359 -0.81 20.66 20.51
CA GLY A 359 -0.51 19.25 20.67
C GLY A 359 -0.45 18.50 19.34
N ASN A 360 -1.07 19.06 18.28
CA ASN A 360 -1.23 18.45 16.98
C ASN A 360 -0.62 19.33 15.88
N ILE A 361 0.40 18.79 15.17
CA ILE A 361 1.08 19.52 14.08
C ILE A 361 0.12 19.85 12.92
N ARG A 362 -0.91 19.03 12.65
CA ARG A 362 -1.87 19.32 11.57
C ARG A 362 -2.65 20.60 11.87
N MET A 363 -3.10 20.76 13.13
CA MET A 363 -3.78 22.00 13.55
C MET A 363 -2.84 23.20 13.43
N LEU A 364 -1.59 23.08 13.92
CA LEU A 364 -0.60 24.12 13.80
C LEU A 364 -0.37 24.55 12.34
N LYS A 365 -0.19 23.62 11.42
CA LYS A 365 0.00 23.90 9.99
C LYS A 365 -1.22 24.57 9.37
N ASN A 366 -2.42 24.08 9.67
CA ASN A 366 -3.67 24.68 9.18
C ASN A 366 -3.84 26.11 9.69
N ASP A 367 -3.53 26.38 10.97
CA ASP A 367 -3.63 27.71 11.53
C ASP A 367 -2.61 28.67 10.91
N ILE A 368 -1.42 28.20 10.58
CA ILE A 368 -0.40 28.99 9.85
C ILE A 368 -0.92 29.35 8.45
N GLU A 369 -1.45 28.38 7.71
CA GLU A 369 -2.02 28.60 6.39
C GLU A 369 -3.18 29.62 6.45
N ASN A 370 -4.09 29.45 7.41
CA ASN A 370 -5.21 30.36 7.63
C ASN A 370 -4.73 31.77 8.00
N ALA A 371 -3.69 31.91 8.82
CA ALA A 371 -3.13 33.22 9.18
C ALA A 371 -2.52 33.93 7.95
N ILE A 372 -1.83 33.18 7.07
CA ILE A 372 -1.32 33.72 5.81
C ILE A 372 -2.49 34.21 4.94
N ASN A 373 -3.49 33.36 4.74
CA ASN A 373 -4.64 33.68 3.90
C ASN A 373 -5.44 34.88 4.44
N TYR A 374 -5.68 34.93 5.76
CA TYR A 374 -6.38 36.04 6.41
C TYR A 374 -5.65 37.36 6.17
N LYS A 375 -4.33 37.44 6.45
CA LYS A 375 -3.54 38.64 6.24
C LYS A 375 -3.49 39.05 4.76
N MET A 376 -3.43 38.09 3.85
CA MET A 376 -3.47 38.38 2.42
C MET A 376 -4.82 39.03 2.00
N LEU A 377 -5.93 38.54 2.53
CA LEU A 377 -7.25 39.14 2.26
C LEU A 377 -7.37 40.54 2.82
N GLU A 378 -6.88 40.77 4.04
CA GLU A 378 -6.81 42.06 4.69
C GLU A 378 -5.96 43.06 3.86
N TRP A 379 -4.75 42.69 3.48
CA TRP A 379 -3.85 43.56 2.72
C TRP A 379 -4.32 43.85 1.27
N LYS A 380 -5.16 43.01 0.71
CA LYS A 380 -5.82 43.25 -0.57
C LYS A 380 -7.13 44.06 -0.45
N GLY A 381 -7.55 44.41 0.75
CA GLY A 381 -8.79 45.13 0.99
C GLY A 381 -10.07 44.37 0.68
N ILE A 382 -9.99 43.02 0.79
CA ILE A 382 -11.14 42.12 0.62
C ILE A 382 -11.88 41.91 1.95
N LEU A 383 -11.15 41.99 3.08
CA LEU A 383 -11.64 42.01 4.46
C LEU A 383 -11.47 43.37 5.09
#